data_8c03b278378beb960b97ce1416929654
#
_entry.id   8c03b278378beb960b97ce1416929654
#
_cell.length_a   1.000
_cell.length_b   1.000
_cell.length_c   1.000
_cell.angle_alpha   90.00
_cell.angle_beta   90.00
_cell.angle_gamma   90.00
#
_symmetry.space_group_name_H-M   'P 1'
#
loop_
_entity.id
_entity.type
_entity.pdbx_description
1 polymer ?
#
loop_
_entity_poly.entity_id
_entity_poly.type
_entity_poly.pdbx_seq_one_letter_code
_entity_poly.pdbx_strand_id
1 'polypeptide(L)'
;MAVAIPTPMGGAAGSAAPWRRSGEPSDAELLQRVGTGDRSAFELLYRRYARAVLGLALRRLGDRGRAEEAVQETFTSVWRSASSYKPERGPGAPWLYAVARHAIVDRFRARADTPAEIPETAADEAGPDERAESSFVAWRVHRALEEIPAAERTVLELAYWGGLSQSEVSEYLNVPLGTVKTRTRTGLRRLADLLEGELSA
;
A
#
# COMPACT_ATOMS: atom_id res chain seq x y z
N MET A 1 -27.39 41.08 -23.24
CA MET A 1 -27.63 39.63 -23.36
C MET A 1 -26.38 38.89 -22.88
N ALA A 2 -26.41 38.40 -21.65
CA ALA A 2 -25.29 37.66 -21.07
C ALA A 2 -25.55 36.15 -21.29
N VAL A 3 -24.60 35.48 -21.95
CA VAL A 3 -24.63 34.03 -22.19
C VAL A 3 -24.04 33.35 -20.94
N ALA A 4 -24.87 32.59 -20.25
CA ALA A 4 -24.46 31.78 -19.12
C ALA A 4 -23.67 30.55 -19.61
N ILE A 5 -22.46 30.39 -19.11
CA ILE A 5 -21.61 29.20 -19.30
C ILE A 5 -22.01 28.16 -18.26
N PRO A 6 -22.41 26.93 -18.64
CA PRO A 6 -22.70 25.90 -17.64
C PRO A 6 -21.38 25.36 -17.00
N THR A 7 -21.34 25.35 -15.70
CA THR A 7 -20.30 24.73 -14.88
C THR A 7 -20.35 23.21 -15.02
N PRO A 8 -19.25 22.50 -15.34
CA PRO A 8 -19.26 21.06 -15.34
C PRO A 8 -19.30 20.54 -13.91
N MET A 9 -20.36 19.85 -13.57
CA MET A 9 -20.45 18.99 -12.39
C MET A 9 -19.49 17.80 -12.55
N GLY A 10 -18.29 17.94 -12.04
CA GLY A 10 -17.32 16.86 -11.94
C GLY A 10 -17.62 15.96 -10.76
N GLY A 11 -18.43 14.92 -10.98
CA GLY A 11 -18.54 13.80 -10.09
C GLY A 11 -17.21 13.05 -10.10
N ALA A 12 -16.47 13.08 -8.97
CA ALA A 12 -15.34 12.21 -8.75
C ALA A 12 -15.87 10.78 -8.59
N ALA A 13 -15.94 10.03 -9.70
CA ALA A 13 -16.08 8.59 -9.68
C ALA A 13 -14.80 8.01 -9.08
N GLY A 14 -14.85 7.62 -7.82
CA GLY A 14 -13.79 6.87 -7.16
C GLY A 14 -13.56 5.57 -7.96
N SER A 15 -12.36 5.42 -8.51
CA SER A 15 -11.91 4.22 -9.20
C SER A 15 -12.11 3.00 -8.31
N ALA A 16 -13.07 2.16 -8.65
CA ALA A 16 -13.34 0.92 -7.94
C ALA A 16 -12.23 -0.07 -8.27
N ALA A 17 -11.54 -0.55 -7.26
CA ALA A 17 -10.53 -1.59 -7.41
C ALA A 17 -11.12 -2.82 -8.16
N PRO A 18 -10.42 -3.38 -9.17
CA PRO A 18 -10.96 -4.37 -10.11
C PRO A 18 -11.42 -5.70 -9.49
N TRP A 19 -11.05 -5.99 -8.22
CA TRP A 19 -11.47 -7.19 -7.49
C TRP A 19 -12.74 -7.02 -6.64
N ARG A 20 -13.40 -5.85 -6.70
CA ARG A 20 -14.62 -5.59 -5.93
C ARG A 20 -15.85 -6.14 -6.63
N ARG A 21 -16.62 -6.96 -5.93
CA ARG A 21 -17.96 -7.35 -6.37
C ARG A 21 -18.91 -6.16 -6.23
N SER A 22 -19.78 -5.96 -7.23
CA SER A 22 -20.82 -4.92 -7.17
C SER A 22 -21.70 -5.15 -5.95
N GLY A 23 -21.79 -4.14 -5.06
CA GLY A 23 -22.58 -4.21 -3.82
C GLY A 23 -21.76 -4.39 -2.53
N GLU A 24 -20.43 -4.64 -2.60
CA GLU A 24 -19.60 -4.67 -1.41
C GLU A 24 -19.22 -3.25 -0.94
N PRO A 25 -19.20 -3.00 0.42
CA PRO A 25 -18.80 -1.70 0.95
C PRO A 25 -17.36 -1.36 0.53
N SER A 26 -17.11 -0.07 0.28
CA SER A 26 -15.79 0.44 -0.07
C SER A 26 -14.84 0.37 1.14
N ASP A 27 -13.53 0.38 0.87
CA ASP A 27 -12.54 0.40 1.95
C ASP A 27 -12.67 1.66 2.81
N ALA A 28 -13.06 2.78 2.18
CA ALA A 28 -13.34 4.03 2.88
C ALA A 28 -14.54 3.90 3.83
N GLU A 29 -15.64 3.32 3.37
CA GLU A 29 -16.82 3.04 4.21
C GLU A 29 -16.47 2.07 5.33
N LEU A 30 -15.73 0.99 5.04
CA LEU A 30 -15.31 0.04 6.06
C LEU A 30 -14.43 0.71 7.12
N LEU A 31 -13.43 1.53 6.73
CA LEU A 31 -12.57 2.25 7.66
C LEU A 31 -13.33 3.24 8.53
N GLN A 32 -14.30 3.96 7.97
CA GLN A 32 -15.16 4.86 8.74
C GLN A 32 -15.98 4.09 9.77
N ARG A 33 -16.56 2.95 9.40
CA ARG A 33 -17.32 2.07 10.32
C ARG A 33 -16.41 1.48 11.40
N VAL A 34 -15.20 1.04 11.06
CA VAL A 34 -14.20 0.59 12.05
C VAL A 34 -13.86 1.73 13.02
N GLY A 35 -13.73 2.96 12.52
CA GLY A 35 -13.48 4.14 13.35
C GLY A 35 -14.60 4.43 14.38
N THR A 36 -15.79 3.90 14.18
CA THR A 36 -16.92 3.95 15.15
C THR A 36 -17.07 2.65 15.96
N GLY A 37 -16.13 1.70 15.86
CA GLY A 37 -16.10 0.46 16.63
C GLY A 37 -16.86 -0.71 16.01
N ASP A 38 -17.18 -0.66 14.72
CA ASP A 38 -17.88 -1.75 14.00
C ASP A 38 -16.94 -2.93 13.74
N ARG A 39 -17.14 -4.01 14.52
CA ARG A 39 -16.37 -5.25 14.40
C ARG A 39 -16.62 -5.99 13.08
N SER A 40 -17.82 -5.91 12.53
CA SER A 40 -18.14 -6.58 11.26
C SER A 40 -17.39 -5.94 10.10
N ALA A 41 -17.29 -4.59 10.09
CA ALA A 41 -16.49 -3.87 9.11
C ALA A 41 -14.99 -4.18 9.24
N PHE A 42 -14.50 -4.32 10.47
CA PHE A 42 -13.11 -4.73 10.72
C PHE A 42 -12.83 -6.15 10.20
N GLU A 43 -13.73 -7.09 10.44
CA GLU A 43 -13.61 -8.47 9.96
C GLU A 43 -13.55 -8.54 8.43
N LEU A 44 -14.36 -7.72 7.74
CA LEU A 44 -14.33 -7.60 6.28
C LEU A 44 -13.00 -7.03 5.79
N LEU A 45 -12.44 -5.97 6.42
CA LEU A 45 -11.13 -5.45 6.10
C LEU A 45 -10.03 -6.49 6.34
N TYR A 46 -10.10 -7.20 7.46
CA TYR A 46 -9.14 -8.26 7.78
C TYR A 46 -9.14 -9.34 6.69
N ARG A 47 -10.30 -9.90 6.34
CA ARG A 47 -10.43 -10.93 5.28
C ARG A 47 -9.92 -10.43 3.94
N ARG A 48 -10.12 -9.16 3.62
CA ARG A 48 -9.71 -8.55 2.35
C ARG A 48 -8.21 -8.34 2.24
N TYR A 49 -7.55 -7.97 3.33
CA TYR A 49 -6.17 -7.48 3.29
C TYR A 49 -5.15 -8.35 4.02
N ALA A 50 -5.55 -9.23 4.97
CA ALA A 50 -4.60 -9.97 5.80
C ALA A 50 -3.60 -10.79 4.99
N ARG A 51 -4.06 -11.48 3.93
CA ARG A 51 -3.21 -12.29 3.05
C ARG A 51 -2.19 -11.41 2.29
N ALA A 52 -2.63 -10.28 1.75
CA ALA A 52 -1.76 -9.36 1.02
C ALA A 52 -0.71 -8.73 1.95
N VAL A 53 -1.13 -8.32 3.16
CA VAL A 53 -0.22 -7.79 4.19
C VAL A 53 0.78 -8.86 4.65
N LEU A 54 0.33 -10.11 4.83
CA LEU A 54 1.22 -11.23 5.17
C LEU A 54 2.27 -11.46 4.06
N GLY A 55 1.87 -11.46 2.80
CA GLY A 55 2.80 -11.58 1.68
C GLY A 55 3.83 -10.44 1.63
N LEU A 56 3.43 -9.21 1.94
CA LEU A 56 4.35 -8.08 2.06
C LEU A 56 5.33 -8.28 3.23
N ALA A 57 4.83 -8.70 4.39
CA ALA A 57 5.63 -8.92 5.58
C ALA A 57 6.63 -10.06 5.38
N LEU A 58 6.21 -11.19 4.78
CA LEU A 58 7.09 -12.33 4.48
C LEU A 58 8.24 -11.91 3.55
N ARG A 59 7.96 -11.19 2.47
CA ARG A 59 9.01 -10.69 1.56
C ARG A 59 10.01 -9.79 2.26
N ARG A 60 9.59 -9.02 3.23
CA ARG A 60 10.45 -8.05 3.94
C ARG A 60 11.20 -8.65 5.12
N LEU A 61 10.54 -9.50 5.91
CA LEU A 61 11.06 -10.03 7.16
C LEU A 61 11.77 -11.38 6.99
N GLY A 62 11.39 -12.16 5.95
CA GLY A 62 11.96 -13.47 5.65
C GLY A 62 11.64 -14.54 6.70
N ASP A 63 10.79 -14.25 7.67
CA ASP A 63 10.39 -15.13 8.76
C ASP A 63 8.88 -15.10 8.96
N ARG A 64 8.24 -16.29 9.01
CA ARG A 64 6.79 -16.43 9.08
C ARG A 64 6.21 -15.91 10.40
N GLY A 65 6.83 -16.26 11.52
CA GLY A 65 6.36 -15.82 12.84
C GLY A 65 6.35 -14.30 12.95
N ARG A 66 7.44 -13.67 12.53
CA ARG A 66 7.57 -12.20 12.52
C ARG A 66 6.60 -11.55 11.53
N ALA A 67 6.34 -12.19 10.39
CA ALA A 67 5.37 -11.71 9.42
C ALA A 67 3.94 -11.76 9.99
N GLU A 68 3.59 -12.84 10.68
CA GLU A 68 2.29 -12.99 11.38
C GLU A 68 2.14 -11.94 12.50
N GLU A 69 3.20 -11.69 13.27
CA GLU A 69 3.20 -10.61 14.27
C GLU A 69 3.02 -9.21 13.61
N ALA A 70 3.67 -8.96 12.47
CA ALA A 70 3.48 -7.71 11.73
C ALA A 70 2.05 -7.55 11.21
N VAL A 71 1.40 -8.64 10.78
CA VAL A 71 -0.04 -8.63 10.43
C VAL A 71 -0.90 -8.29 11.64
N GLN A 72 -0.68 -8.92 12.79
CA GLN A 72 -1.41 -8.63 14.02
C GLN A 72 -1.25 -7.18 14.44
N GLU A 73 -0.02 -6.65 14.43
CA GLU A 73 0.25 -5.24 14.76
C GLU A 73 -0.42 -4.29 13.76
N THR A 74 -0.37 -4.63 12.46
CA THR A 74 -1.06 -3.86 11.41
C THR A 74 -2.55 -3.71 11.73
N PHE A 75 -3.26 -4.80 11.96
CA PHE A 75 -4.69 -4.75 12.19
C PHE A 75 -5.06 -4.20 13.56
N THR A 76 -4.21 -4.37 14.57
CA THR A 76 -4.35 -3.68 15.86
C THR A 76 -4.25 -2.16 15.67
N SER A 77 -3.29 -1.71 14.88
CA SER A 77 -3.09 -0.29 14.57
C SER A 77 -4.24 0.25 13.69
N VAL A 78 -4.73 -0.53 12.73
CA VAL A 78 -5.94 -0.17 11.96
C VAL A 78 -7.13 0.04 12.89
N TRP A 79 -7.39 -0.90 13.81
CA TRP A 79 -8.48 -0.77 14.78
C TRP A 79 -8.39 0.49 15.63
N ARG A 80 -7.18 0.80 16.13
CA ARG A 80 -6.93 1.97 17.00
C ARG A 80 -6.99 3.30 16.24
N SER A 81 -6.56 3.33 14.99
CA SER A 81 -6.35 4.57 14.25
C SER A 81 -7.39 4.85 13.15
N ALA A 82 -8.33 3.93 12.90
CA ALA A 82 -9.34 4.09 11.85
C ALA A 82 -10.20 5.36 12.01
N SER A 83 -10.44 5.83 13.26
CA SER A 83 -11.12 7.10 13.52
C SER A 83 -10.38 8.33 12.97
N SER A 84 -9.06 8.23 12.72
CA SER A 84 -8.24 9.28 12.12
C SER A 84 -8.26 9.27 10.59
N TYR A 85 -8.79 8.21 9.98
CA TYR A 85 -8.91 8.13 8.52
C TYR A 85 -9.90 9.16 8.00
N LYS A 86 -9.51 9.86 6.94
CA LYS A 86 -10.30 10.90 6.28
C LYS A 86 -10.38 10.61 4.78
N PRO A 87 -11.56 10.24 4.25
CA PRO A 87 -11.74 9.91 2.83
C PRO A 87 -11.30 11.02 1.86
N GLU A 88 -11.43 12.26 2.27
CA GLU A 88 -11.01 13.44 1.51
C GLU A 88 -9.48 13.53 1.33
N ARG A 89 -8.71 12.79 2.11
CA ARG A 89 -7.24 12.71 2.00
C ARG A 89 -6.76 11.59 1.07
N GLY A 90 -7.67 10.71 0.68
CA GLY A 90 -7.36 9.62 -0.26
C GLY A 90 -8.10 8.32 0.02
N PRO A 91 -7.97 7.34 -0.88
CA PRO A 91 -8.62 6.03 -0.78
C PRO A 91 -8.19 5.23 0.46
N GLY A 92 -9.06 4.29 0.91
CA GLY A 92 -8.81 3.49 2.11
C GLY A 92 -7.66 2.50 1.99
N ALA A 93 -7.52 1.84 0.85
CA ALA A 93 -6.46 0.85 0.63
C ALA A 93 -5.05 1.43 0.82
N PRO A 94 -4.64 2.56 0.20
CA PRO A 94 -3.35 3.19 0.45
C PRO A 94 -3.11 3.55 1.92
N TRP A 95 -4.14 3.99 2.63
CA TRP A 95 -4.04 4.28 4.06
C TRP A 95 -3.75 3.01 4.87
N LEU A 96 -4.46 1.92 4.61
CA LEU A 96 -4.23 0.64 5.27
C LEU A 96 -2.81 0.11 4.99
N TYR A 97 -2.35 0.16 3.73
CA TYR A 97 -1.00 -0.25 3.38
C TYR A 97 0.08 0.64 4.00
N ALA A 98 -0.19 1.94 4.24
CA ALA A 98 0.72 2.79 4.98
C ALA A 98 0.85 2.33 6.45
N VAL A 99 -0.27 1.96 7.10
CA VAL A 99 -0.25 1.38 8.46
C VAL A 99 0.52 0.05 8.46
N ALA A 100 0.25 -0.85 7.50
CA ALA A 100 0.96 -2.12 7.38
C ALA A 100 2.47 -1.93 7.21
N ARG A 101 2.88 -0.98 6.35
CA ARG A 101 4.29 -0.67 6.13
C ARG A 101 4.99 -0.23 7.43
N HIS A 102 4.36 0.61 8.24
CA HIS A 102 4.94 1.01 9.53
C HIS A 102 5.17 -0.20 10.44
N ALA A 103 4.18 -1.06 10.62
CA ALA A 103 4.32 -2.27 11.43
C ALA A 103 5.44 -3.19 10.92
N ILE A 104 5.54 -3.40 9.61
CA ILE A 104 6.57 -4.23 8.99
C ILE A 104 7.97 -3.62 9.18
N VAL A 105 8.12 -2.31 8.98
CA VAL A 105 9.40 -1.61 9.13
C VAL A 105 9.86 -1.62 10.58
N ASP A 106 8.96 -1.39 11.53
CA ASP A 106 9.29 -1.42 12.96
C ASP A 106 9.78 -2.83 13.38
N ARG A 107 9.14 -3.88 12.88
CA ARG A 107 9.60 -5.28 13.09
C ARG A 107 10.93 -5.57 12.41
N PHE A 108 11.17 -5.01 11.23
CA PHE A 108 12.45 -5.14 10.54
C PHE A 108 13.59 -4.46 11.32
N ARG A 109 13.36 -3.25 11.86
CA ARG A 109 14.32 -2.50 12.67
C ARG A 109 14.63 -3.20 13.99
N ALA A 110 13.62 -3.73 14.66
CA ALA A 110 13.81 -4.51 15.89
C ALA A 110 14.71 -5.75 15.69
N ARG A 111 14.86 -6.23 14.43
CA ARG A 111 15.85 -7.27 14.09
C ARG A 111 17.29 -6.74 14.08
N ALA A 112 17.51 -5.51 13.66
CA ALA A 112 18.87 -4.94 13.56
C ALA A 112 19.54 -4.81 14.94
N ASP A 113 18.75 -4.73 16.02
CA ASP A 113 19.21 -4.65 17.39
C ASP A 113 19.46 -6.03 18.03
N THR A 114 19.15 -7.14 17.34
CA THR A 114 19.37 -8.50 17.82
C THR A 114 20.25 -9.25 16.81
N PRO A 115 21.48 -9.70 17.15
CA PRO A 115 22.27 -10.55 16.28
C PRO A 115 21.55 -11.88 16.08
N ALA A 116 21.04 -12.15 14.89
CA ALA A 116 20.34 -13.37 14.57
C ALA A 116 20.79 -13.94 13.24
N GLU A 117 20.96 -15.26 13.23
CA GLU A 117 21.21 -16.14 12.10
C GLU A 117 20.37 -15.79 10.89
N ILE A 118 20.95 -15.91 9.71
CA ILE A 118 20.31 -15.72 8.42
C ILE A 118 19.27 -16.84 8.25
N PRO A 119 17.95 -16.55 8.24
CA PRO A 119 16.97 -17.59 8.00
C PRO A 119 17.02 -17.98 6.52
N GLU A 120 17.03 -19.28 6.24
CA GLU A 120 16.73 -19.81 4.92
C GLU A 120 15.38 -19.29 4.44
N THR A 121 15.33 -18.87 3.21
CA THR A 121 14.15 -18.32 2.50
C THR A 121 12.94 -19.23 2.72
N ALA A 122 11.93 -18.75 3.44
CA ALA A 122 10.67 -19.46 3.58
C ALA A 122 10.06 -19.64 2.19
N ALA A 123 9.96 -20.90 1.74
CA ALA A 123 9.33 -21.25 0.49
C ALA A 123 7.87 -20.80 0.50
N ASP A 124 7.46 -20.11 -0.56
CA ASP A 124 6.13 -19.64 -0.80
C ASP A 124 5.18 -20.84 -0.96
N GLU A 125 4.24 -21.04 -0.03
CA GLU A 125 3.22 -22.09 -0.08
C GLU A 125 2.06 -21.75 -1.05
N ALA A 126 2.20 -20.73 -1.90
CA ALA A 126 1.23 -20.39 -2.93
C ALA A 126 1.17 -21.48 -4.01
N GLY A 127 -0.04 -21.85 -4.43
CA GLY A 127 -0.27 -22.79 -5.51
C GLY A 127 0.31 -22.32 -6.86
N PRO A 128 0.47 -23.23 -7.85
CA PRO A 128 1.07 -22.91 -9.15
C PRO A 128 0.37 -21.73 -9.87
N ASP A 129 -0.95 -21.66 -9.81
CA ASP A 129 -1.75 -20.62 -10.47
C ASP A 129 -1.59 -19.26 -9.77
N GLU A 130 -1.55 -19.26 -8.44
CA GLU A 130 -1.31 -18.04 -7.64
C GLU A 130 0.12 -17.50 -7.80
N ARG A 131 1.10 -18.39 -8.00
CA ARG A 131 2.49 -17.99 -8.31
C ARG A 131 2.59 -17.36 -9.70
N ALA A 132 1.89 -17.90 -10.69
CA ALA A 132 1.86 -17.35 -12.04
C ALA A 132 1.21 -15.96 -12.04
N GLU A 133 0.08 -15.79 -11.35
CA GLU A 133 -0.63 -14.50 -11.26
C GLU A 133 0.17 -13.47 -10.47
N SER A 134 0.75 -13.84 -9.32
CA SER A 134 1.60 -12.96 -8.53
C SER A 134 2.89 -12.58 -9.27
N SER A 135 3.47 -13.51 -10.05
CA SER A 135 4.64 -13.27 -10.88
C SER A 135 4.33 -12.31 -12.04
N PHE A 136 3.17 -12.45 -12.68
CA PHE A 136 2.73 -11.55 -13.74
C PHE A 136 2.48 -10.13 -13.23
N VAL A 137 1.79 -9.99 -12.09
CA VAL A 137 1.58 -8.68 -11.45
C VAL A 137 2.91 -8.04 -11.03
N ALA A 138 3.82 -8.81 -10.46
CA ALA A 138 5.14 -8.33 -10.09
C ALA A 138 5.95 -7.84 -11.31
N TRP A 139 5.91 -8.59 -12.42
CA TRP A 139 6.55 -8.21 -13.68
C TRP A 139 5.97 -6.90 -14.24
N ARG A 140 4.64 -6.75 -14.24
CA ARG A 140 3.96 -5.53 -14.68
C ARG A 140 4.37 -4.31 -13.86
N VAL A 141 4.36 -4.45 -12.53
CA VAL A 141 4.77 -3.36 -11.62
C VAL A 141 6.23 -3.00 -11.85
N HIS A 142 7.11 -3.99 -12.04
CA HIS A 142 8.52 -3.75 -12.32
C HIS A 142 8.71 -2.99 -13.64
N ARG A 143 8.04 -3.41 -14.70
CA ARG A 143 8.07 -2.75 -16.00
C ARG A 143 7.55 -1.31 -15.93
N ALA A 144 6.40 -1.10 -15.28
CA ALA A 144 5.85 0.24 -15.09
C ALA A 144 6.80 1.16 -14.28
N LEU A 145 7.52 0.60 -13.32
CA LEU A 145 8.55 1.35 -12.57
C LEU A 145 9.72 1.78 -13.45
N GLU A 146 10.12 0.99 -14.45
CA GLU A 146 11.19 1.36 -15.37
C GLU A 146 10.82 2.56 -16.24
N GLU A 147 9.52 2.78 -16.52
CA GLU A 147 9.01 3.91 -17.29
C GLU A 147 8.89 5.21 -16.46
N ILE A 148 8.96 5.11 -15.12
CA ILE A 148 8.95 6.29 -14.25
C ILE A 148 10.31 6.98 -14.25
N PRO A 149 10.36 8.34 -14.25
CA PRO A 149 11.60 9.08 -14.11
C PRO A 149 12.45 8.63 -12.94
N ALA A 150 13.77 8.46 -13.15
CA ALA A 150 14.68 7.87 -12.17
C ALA A 150 14.58 8.48 -10.76
N ALA A 151 14.41 9.80 -10.65
CA ALA A 151 14.31 10.49 -9.35
C ALA A 151 13.03 10.12 -8.56
N GLU A 152 11.93 9.80 -9.24
CA GLU A 152 10.69 9.36 -8.63
C GLU A 152 10.76 7.86 -8.32
N ARG A 153 11.28 7.06 -9.26
CA ARG A 153 11.51 5.62 -9.09
C ARG A 153 12.39 5.34 -7.88
N THR A 154 13.54 5.98 -7.75
CA THR A 154 14.45 5.81 -6.61
C THR A 154 13.76 6.07 -5.26
N VAL A 155 12.95 7.11 -5.16
CA VAL A 155 12.20 7.41 -3.93
C VAL A 155 11.19 6.30 -3.62
N LEU A 156 10.48 5.77 -4.64
CA LEU A 156 9.55 4.66 -4.46
C LEU A 156 10.27 3.37 -4.06
N GLU A 157 11.39 3.06 -4.71
CA GLU A 157 12.22 1.90 -4.41
C GLU A 157 12.74 1.93 -2.97
N LEU A 158 13.34 3.02 -2.54
CA LEU A 158 13.84 3.19 -1.17
C LEU A 158 12.71 3.09 -0.14
N ALA A 159 11.56 3.70 -0.43
CA ALA A 159 10.42 3.65 0.48
C ALA A 159 9.78 2.26 0.53
N TYR A 160 9.61 1.58 -0.60
CA TYR A 160 8.87 0.31 -0.68
C TYR A 160 9.77 -0.90 -0.41
N TRP A 161 10.88 -1.04 -1.15
CA TRP A 161 11.80 -2.17 -0.96
C TRP A 161 12.87 -1.88 0.10
N GLY A 162 13.36 -0.63 0.19
CA GLY A 162 14.28 -0.19 1.24
C GLY A 162 13.61 -0.10 2.62
N GLY A 163 12.28 0.03 2.70
CA GLY A 163 11.54 0.20 3.93
C GLY A 163 11.82 1.53 4.65
N LEU A 164 12.42 2.50 3.96
CA LEU A 164 12.76 3.79 4.54
C LEU A 164 11.51 4.68 4.64
N SER A 165 11.37 5.39 5.75
CA SER A 165 10.40 6.48 5.87
C SER A 165 10.78 7.63 4.94
N GLN A 166 9.85 8.52 4.62
CA GLN A 166 10.15 9.68 3.78
C GLN A 166 11.24 10.59 4.37
N SER A 167 11.36 10.65 5.69
CA SER A 167 12.42 11.38 6.37
C SER A 167 13.78 10.71 6.15
N GLU A 168 13.85 9.39 6.31
CA GLU A 168 15.07 8.63 6.06
C GLU A 168 15.49 8.65 4.57
N VAL A 169 14.51 8.61 3.65
CA VAL A 169 14.78 8.81 2.22
C VAL A 169 15.35 10.21 1.96
N SER A 170 14.82 11.23 2.67
CA SER A 170 15.33 12.61 2.59
C SER A 170 16.78 12.71 3.04
N GLU A 171 17.11 12.09 4.15
CA GLU A 171 18.48 12.02 4.68
C GLU A 171 19.39 11.21 3.75
N TYR A 172 18.96 10.01 3.33
CA TYR A 172 19.74 9.13 2.47
C TYR A 172 20.08 9.75 1.11
N LEU A 173 19.11 10.42 0.46
CA LEU A 173 19.31 11.08 -0.83
C LEU A 173 19.85 12.50 -0.71
N ASN A 174 19.98 13.03 0.51
CA ASN A 174 20.34 14.43 0.77
C ASN A 174 19.47 15.43 -0.01
N VAL A 175 18.15 15.24 0.02
CA VAL A 175 17.16 16.12 -0.63
C VAL A 175 16.09 16.55 0.38
N PRO A 176 15.51 17.74 0.25
CA PRO A 176 14.47 18.21 1.18
C PRO A 176 13.29 17.23 1.29
N LEU A 177 12.75 17.04 2.49
CA LEU A 177 11.59 16.16 2.75
C LEU A 177 10.38 16.51 1.87
N GLY A 178 10.17 17.81 1.58
CA GLY A 178 9.14 18.27 0.66
C GLY A 178 9.33 17.72 -0.76
N THR A 179 10.58 17.62 -1.21
CA THR A 179 10.94 17.03 -2.50
C THR A 179 10.64 15.54 -2.52
N VAL A 180 10.99 14.80 -1.45
CA VAL A 180 10.66 13.38 -1.31
C VAL A 180 9.15 13.16 -1.37
N LYS A 181 8.37 13.95 -0.60
CA LYS A 181 6.90 13.89 -0.61
C LYS A 181 6.31 14.11 -2.01
N THR A 182 6.82 15.11 -2.73
CA THR A 182 6.36 15.43 -4.09
C THR A 182 6.71 14.30 -5.05
N ARG A 183 7.95 13.80 -5.04
CA ARG A 183 8.40 12.69 -5.89
C ARG A 183 7.60 11.42 -5.61
N THR A 184 7.36 11.07 -4.34
CA THR A 184 6.51 9.92 -3.96
C THR A 184 5.12 10.06 -4.55
N ARG A 185 4.47 11.22 -4.37
CA ARG A 185 3.11 11.47 -4.87
C ARG A 185 3.03 11.38 -6.39
N THR A 186 3.97 12.02 -7.08
CA THR A 186 3.99 12.05 -8.55
C THR A 186 4.32 10.69 -9.13
N GLY A 187 5.30 9.98 -8.55
CA GLY A 187 5.69 8.64 -8.97
C GLY A 187 4.55 7.63 -8.79
N LEU A 188 3.85 7.65 -7.64
CA LEU A 188 2.68 6.77 -7.42
C LEU A 188 1.55 7.05 -8.41
N ARG A 189 1.30 8.33 -8.75
CA ARG A 189 0.28 8.67 -9.74
C ARG A 189 0.64 8.13 -11.13
N ARG A 190 1.88 8.33 -11.56
CA ARG A 190 2.36 7.80 -12.86
C ARG A 190 2.31 6.28 -12.91
N LEU A 191 2.69 5.62 -11.81
CA LEU A 191 2.60 4.17 -11.69
C LEU A 191 1.16 3.68 -11.84
N ALA A 192 0.20 4.37 -11.22
CA ALA A 192 -1.21 4.05 -11.36
C ALA A 192 -1.69 4.23 -12.81
N ASP A 193 -1.36 5.37 -13.44
CA ASP A 193 -1.73 5.67 -14.84
C ASP A 193 -1.18 4.60 -15.82
N LEU A 194 0.07 4.16 -15.63
CA LEU A 194 0.70 3.11 -16.45
C LEU A 194 0.03 1.75 -16.26
N LEU A 195 -0.28 1.37 -15.01
CA LEU A 195 -0.93 0.10 -14.70
C LEU A 195 -2.39 0.06 -15.17
N GLU A 196 -3.11 1.18 -15.14
CA GLU A 196 -4.48 1.30 -15.67
C GLU A 196 -4.51 1.29 -17.20
N GLY A 197 -3.56 1.94 -17.86
CA GLY A 197 -3.45 1.97 -19.32
C GLY A 197 -3.23 0.58 -19.94
N GLU A 198 -2.48 -0.28 -19.29
CA GLU A 198 -2.26 -1.67 -19.73
C GLU A 198 -3.48 -2.60 -19.51
N LEU A 199 -4.43 -2.23 -18.63
CA LEU A 199 -5.67 -2.98 -18.43
C LEU A 199 -6.74 -2.66 -19.49
N SER A 200 -6.55 -1.58 -20.25
CA SER A 200 -7.49 -1.09 -21.26
C SER A 200 -7.05 -1.38 -22.69
N ALA A 201 -5.87 -1.99 -22.88
CA ALA A 201 -5.30 -2.38 -24.18
C ALA A 201 -5.37 -3.89 -24.38
#